data_0546b1c6be8677404ba82cdb7f75479e
#
_entry.id   0546b1c6be8677404ba82cdb7f75479e
#
_cell.length_a   1.000
_cell.length_b   1.000
_cell.length_c   1.000
_cell.angle_alpha   90.00
_cell.angle_beta   90.00
_cell.angle_gamma   90.00
#
_symmetry.space_group_name_H-M   'P 1'
#
loop_
_entity.id
_entity.type
_entity.pdbx_description
1 polymer ?
#
loop_
_entity_poly.entity_id
_entity_poly.type
_entity_poly.pdbx_seq_one_letter_code
_entity_poly.pdbx_strand_id
1 'polypeptide(L)'
;MKKAFINIFLAVFVSTAAMGCGADTKTDTSGSAEQDIVQKFDEYNLDVYMKPIWDGDVIYNETVMFVDKDSLAPLLYPAVEIISVRSYDLKTEYVRGVDYEYVEKFNGIILTKNTSMPYIPLDEYYPSVEVPNASFPCTVEGKPYISFREGDYFSSKQLAVTYRHTGKKNLPTPKSQKQAFAGVIEKLQNNQAPKILFYGDSITVGGNSSGFVGCGPHADIWAKMVFDSMTKKYGCTNAEYINTAVGGWNSQNGIDALDERVLAYVPDAVFIGFGMNDTGLTPMQHLEKIKTMVSRIRAALPSTAICLVATMLPNQEVKGFYGSQYAFAEQYLAYLEELQASGENKVCVANVTEMHQRILEVKRYYDMTGNNVNHVNDFMARVYAQTVFQTVCGD
;
A
#
# COMPACT_ATOMS: atom_id res chain seq x y z
N MET A 1 -62.91 15.50 -11.58
CA MET A 1 -62.84 16.91 -11.84
C MET A 1 -61.40 17.28 -12.15
N LYS A 2 -61.21 17.82 -13.33
CA LYS A 2 -59.92 18.23 -13.92
C LYS A 2 -59.35 19.48 -13.22
N LYS A 3 -58.03 19.61 -13.21
CA LYS A 3 -57.22 20.83 -13.47
C LYS A 3 -55.77 20.49 -13.16
N ALA A 4 -54.85 20.56 -14.01
CA ALA A 4 -54.36 21.40 -15.08
C ALA A 4 -52.93 21.89 -14.73
N PHE A 5 -52.00 21.56 -15.60
CA PHE A 5 -50.58 22.01 -15.70
C PHE A 5 -50.42 23.50 -15.83
N ILE A 6 -49.34 24.03 -15.29
CA ILE A 6 -48.70 25.26 -15.86
C ILE A 6 -47.17 25.06 -15.81
N ASN A 7 -46.60 24.98 -17.02
CA ASN A 7 -45.18 25.22 -17.33
C ASN A 7 -44.95 26.72 -17.42
N ILE A 8 -43.84 27.22 -16.88
CA ILE A 8 -43.31 28.54 -17.23
C ILE A 8 -41.87 28.41 -17.68
N PHE A 9 -41.69 28.57 -18.97
CA PHE A 9 -40.38 28.93 -19.60
C PHE A 9 -40.14 30.42 -19.38
N LEU A 10 -38.94 30.82 -19.07
CA LEU A 10 -38.50 32.20 -19.33
C LEU A 10 -37.10 32.21 -19.95
N ALA A 11 -37.05 32.83 -21.09
CA ALA A 11 -35.90 32.94 -21.98
C ALA A 11 -35.07 34.20 -21.70
N VAL A 12 -33.80 34.03 -21.96
CA VAL A 12 -32.70 34.92 -22.34
C VAL A 12 -33.06 36.34 -22.73
N PHE A 13 -32.32 37.34 -22.21
CA PHE A 13 -31.94 38.56 -22.95
C PHE A 13 -30.45 38.86 -22.75
N VAL A 14 -29.77 38.97 -23.89
CA VAL A 14 -28.42 39.53 -24.08
C VAL A 14 -28.51 41.02 -24.22
N SER A 15 -27.66 41.80 -23.57
CA SER A 15 -27.36 43.17 -23.99
C SER A 15 -25.87 43.46 -23.80
N THR A 16 -25.25 43.79 -24.92
CA THR A 16 -23.90 44.33 -25.08
C THR A 16 -23.91 45.83 -24.80
N ALA A 17 -22.92 46.35 -24.08
CA ALA A 17 -22.39 47.69 -24.27
C ALA A 17 -20.96 47.81 -23.76
N ALA A 18 -20.14 48.52 -24.48
CA ALA A 18 -18.67 48.55 -24.40
C ALA A 18 -18.16 49.83 -23.69
N MET A 19 -16.87 49.75 -23.36
CA MET A 19 -15.85 50.81 -23.19
C MET A 19 -15.76 51.58 -21.86
N GLY A 20 -14.54 51.52 -21.30
CA GLY A 20 -13.97 52.52 -20.39
C GLY A 20 -12.75 52.09 -19.63
N CYS A 21 -11.56 52.39 -20.13
CA CYS A 21 -10.23 52.63 -19.54
C CYS A 21 -9.94 52.33 -18.04
N GLY A 22 -8.94 51.48 -17.83
CA GLY A 22 -7.70 51.81 -17.08
C GLY A 22 -7.76 51.80 -15.55
N ALA A 23 -7.24 50.71 -14.96
CA ALA A 23 -6.44 50.75 -13.74
C ALA A 23 -5.71 49.42 -13.57
N ASP A 24 -4.38 49.45 -13.39
CA ASP A 24 -3.52 48.33 -13.04
C ASP A 24 -3.99 47.71 -11.74
N THR A 25 -4.61 46.54 -11.79
CA THR A 25 -4.76 45.65 -10.63
C THR A 25 -3.84 44.45 -10.83
N LYS A 26 -2.83 44.36 -9.99
CA LYS A 26 -2.06 43.14 -9.79
C LYS A 26 -3.05 42.00 -9.55
N THR A 27 -3.19 41.10 -10.52
CA THR A 27 -3.89 39.84 -10.34
C THR A 27 -3.01 38.95 -9.47
N ASP A 28 -3.38 38.85 -8.19
CA ASP A 28 -3.01 37.73 -7.37
C ASP A 28 -3.58 36.45 -8.03
N THR A 29 -2.73 35.75 -8.76
CA THR A 29 -3.03 34.39 -9.22
C THR A 29 -2.83 33.44 -8.04
N SER A 30 -3.77 33.46 -7.09
CA SER A 30 -3.98 32.30 -6.23
C SER A 30 -4.58 31.22 -7.14
N GLY A 31 -3.70 30.37 -7.69
CA GLY A 31 -4.12 29.18 -8.40
C GLY A 31 -4.97 28.34 -7.45
N SER A 32 -6.28 28.28 -7.70
CA SER A 32 -7.13 27.27 -7.12
C SER A 32 -6.57 25.93 -7.60
N ALA A 33 -6.03 25.12 -6.68
CA ALA A 33 -5.63 23.76 -7.00
C ALA A 33 -6.86 23.07 -7.61
N GLU A 34 -6.71 22.58 -8.83
CA GLU A 34 -7.76 21.86 -9.53
C GLU A 34 -8.03 20.60 -8.72
N GLN A 35 -9.28 20.41 -8.25
CA GLN A 35 -9.64 19.24 -7.44
C GLN A 35 -9.62 17.99 -8.32
N ASP A 36 -9.05 16.91 -7.80
CA ASP A 36 -9.05 15.62 -8.49
C ASP A 36 -10.48 15.14 -8.77
N ILE A 37 -10.72 14.69 -10.00
CA ILE A 37 -11.98 14.03 -10.36
C ILE A 37 -12.03 12.67 -9.68
N VAL A 38 -13.07 12.43 -8.88
CA VAL A 38 -13.28 11.14 -8.20
C VAL A 38 -13.55 10.05 -9.23
N GLN A 39 -12.68 9.03 -9.24
CA GLN A 39 -12.81 7.86 -10.12
C GLN A 39 -13.71 6.79 -9.49
N LYS A 40 -14.18 5.82 -10.29
CA LYS A 40 -14.93 4.65 -9.79
C LYS A 40 -14.06 3.84 -8.83
N PHE A 41 -14.54 3.57 -7.62
CA PHE A 41 -13.80 2.92 -6.53
C PHE A 41 -14.60 1.86 -5.77
N ASP A 42 -15.79 1.50 -6.27
CA ASP A 42 -16.69 0.49 -5.68
C ASP A 42 -16.41 -0.94 -6.16
N GLU A 43 -15.33 -1.11 -6.88
CA GLU A 43 -14.72 -2.39 -7.27
C GLU A 43 -13.19 -2.24 -7.32
N TYR A 44 -12.46 -3.35 -7.39
CA TYR A 44 -11.01 -3.29 -7.62
C TYR A 44 -10.71 -2.65 -8.98
N ASN A 45 -9.85 -1.65 -8.96
CA ASN A 45 -9.36 -0.97 -10.15
C ASN A 45 -7.89 -0.61 -9.94
N LEU A 46 -7.01 -1.15 -10.80
CA LEU A 46 -5.57 -0.93 -10.69
C LEU A 46 -5.20 0.56 -10.70
N ASP A 47 -5.82 1.38 -11.55
CA ASP A 47 -5.49 2.81 -11.65
C ASP A 47 -5.83 3.57 -10.35
N VAL A 48 -6.93 3.17 -9.70
CA VAL A 48 -7.34 3.73 -8.41
C VAL A 48 -6.38 3.29 -7.30
N TYR A 49 -6.03 2.00 -7.26
CA TYR A 49 -5.12 1.46 -6.25
C TYR A 49 -3.67 1.97 -6.42
N MET A 50 -3.27 2.27 -7.64
CA MET A 50 -1.94 2.82 -7.93
C MET A 50 -1.85 4.35 -7.91
N LYS A 51 -2.95 5.06 -7.59
CA LYS A 51 -2.86 6.50 -7.23
C LYS A 51 -2.05 6.63 -5.94
N PRO A 52 -0.93 7.38 -5.96
CA PRO A 52 -0.06 7.48 -4.80
C PRO A 52 -0.78 8.10 -3.60
N ILE A 53 -0.68 7.45 -2.43
CA ILE A 53 -1.29 8.00 -1.20
C ILE A 53 -0.58 9.26 -0.69
N TRP A 54 0.59 9.59 -1.20
CA TRP A 54 1.32 10.84 -0.90
C TRP A 54 1.05 11.93 -1.93
N ASP A 55 0.16 11.74 -2.90
CA ASP A 55 -0.18 12.71 -3.93
C ASP A 55 -1.70 12.84 -4.15
N GLY A 56 -2.14 13.98 -4.78
CA GLY A 56 -3.56 14.27 -4.97
C GLY A 56 -4.26 14.77 -3.70
N ASP A 57 -5.58 14.89 -3.77
CA ASP A 57 -6.46 15.34 -2.69
C ASP A 57 -7.53 14.30 -2.30
N VAL A 58 -7.53 13.11 -2.93
CA VAL A 58 -8.46 12.02 -2.66
C VAL A 58 -7.71 10.76 -2.25
N ILE A 59 -8.04 10.22 -1.08
CA ILE A 59 -7.62 8.88 -0.67
C ILE A 59 -8.77 7.91 -0.95
N TYR A 60 -8.48 6.89 -1.75
CA TYR A 60 -9.44 5.84 -2.13
C TYR A 60 -9.31 4.62 -1.23
N ASN A 61 -10.43 4.08 -0.76
CA ASN A 61 -10.50 2.78 -0.09
C ASN A 61 -9.39 2.59 0.97
N GLU A 62 -9.16 3.63 1.78
CA GLU A 62 -8.28 3.51 2.96
C GLU A 62 -8.92 2.54 3.94
N THR A 63 -8.15 1.55 4.38
CA THR A 63 -8.66 0.59 5.35
C THR A 63 -8.70 1.17 6.76
N VAL A 64 -9.81 0.99 7.43
CA VAL A 64 -9.97 1.19 8.89
C VAL A 64 -10.62 -0.03 9.52
N MET A 65 -10.34 -0.28 10.80
CA MET A 65 -10.97 -1.33 11.59
C MET A 65 -11.31 -0.83 12.99
N PHE A 66 -12.38 -1.34 13.57
CA PHE A 66 -12.78 -1.02 14.93
C PHE A 66 -12.46 -2.19 15.86
N VAL A 67 -11.64 -1.92 16.86
CA VAL A 67 -11.44 -2.80 18.02
C VAL A 67 -12.18 -2.18 19.18
N ASP A 68 -13.30 -2.83 19.56
CA ASP A 68 -14.36 -2.30 20.40
C ASP A 68 -15.29 -1.29 19.70
N LYS A 69 -16.57 -1.33 20.10
CA LYS A 69 -17.63 -0.51 19.50
C LYS A 69 -17.43 0.98 19.74
N ASP A 70 -16.88 1.35 20.87
CA ASP A 70 -16.69 2.76 21.28
C ASP A 70 -15.32 3.31 20.81
N SER A 71 -14.57 2.55 19.99
CA SER A 71 -13.27 3.00 19.51
C SER A 71 -13.40 4.01 18.36
N LEU A 72 -12.33 4.80 18.18
CA LEU A 72 -12.18 5.71 17.05
C LEU A 72 -11.22 5.09 16.04
N ALA A 73 -11.63 5.06 14.76
CA ALA A 73 -10.81 4.65 13.63
C ALA A 73 -10.20 5.90 12.95
N PRO A 74 -8.88 6.17 13.09
CA PRO A 74 -8.26 7.36 12.53
C PRO A 74 -8.10 7.26 11.02
N LEU A 75 -8.27 8.39 10.31
CA LEU A 75 -7.94 8.53 8.90
C LEU A 75 -6.51 9.06 8.75
N LEU A 76 -5.83 8.64 7.68
CA LEU A 76 -4.43 9.02 7.41
C LEU A 76 -4.25 10.53 7.27
N TYR A 77 -5.19 11.20 6.61
CA TYR A 77 -5.20 12.65 6.43
C TYR A 77 -6.48 13.28 6.97
N PRO A 78 -6.44 14.56 7.40
CA PRO A 78 -7.64 15.27 7.81
C PRO A 78 -8.64 15.37 6.65
N ALA A 79 -9.78 14.68 6.80
CA ALA A 79 -10.81 14.68 5.78
C ALA A 79 -11.61 15.99 5.80
N VAL A 80 -11.86 16.56 4.61
CA VAL A 80 -12.80 17.66 4.40
C VAL A 80 -14.15 17.17 3.89
N GLU A 81 -14.16 15.99 3.28
CA GLU A 81 -15.36 15.31 2.77
C GLU A 81 -15.19 13.79 2.88
N ILE A 82 -16.10 13.12 3.53
CA ILE A 82 -16.20 11.65 3.45
C ILE A 82 -17.08 11.32 2.25
N ILE A 83 -16.48 10.76 1.19
CA ILE A 83 -17.15 10.43 -0.05
C ILE A 83 -17.93 9.12 0.10
N SER A 84 -17.30 8.09 0.73
CA SER A 84 -17.94 6.80 0.94
C SER A 84 -17.26 6.03 2.07
N VAL A 85 -18.04 5.25 2.81
CA VAL A 85 -17.57 4.21 3.73
C VAL A 85 -18.23 2.90 3.33
N ARG A 86 -17.42 1.88 2.98
CA ARG A 86 -17.89 0.59 2.48
C ARG A 86 -17.35 -0.57 3.30
N SER A 87 -17.99 -1.73 3.17
CA SER A 87 -17.37 -3.00 3.57
C SER A 87 -16.07 -3.22 2.81
N TYR A 88 -15.17 -4.04 3.36
CA TYR A 88 -13.88 -4.33 2.74
C TYR A 88 -13.99 -4.86 1.30
N ASP A 89 -15.00 -5.67 1.03
CA ASP A 89 -15.31 -6.21 -0.30
C ASP A 89 -15.97 -5.19 -1.26
N LEU A 90 -16.14 -3.94 -0.81
CA LEU A 90 -16.71 -2.79 -1.51
C LEU A 90 -18.20 -2.89 -1.87
N LYS A 91 -18.91 -3.97 -1.46
CA LYS A 91 -20.30 -4.21 -1.87
C LYS A 91 -21.33 -3.45 -1.05
N THR A 92 -21.10 -3.29 0.25
CA THR A 92 -22.03 -2.61 1.15
C THR A 92 -21.55 -1.20 1.43
N GLU A 93 -22.39 -0.21 1.17
CA GLU A 93 -22.13 1.18 1.55
C GLU A 93 -22.85 1.52 2.84
N TYR A 94 -22.14 2.14 3.78
CA TYR A 94 -22.65 2.54 5.08
C TYR A 94 -23.02 4.02 5.10
N VAL A 95 -24.05 4.36 5.88
CA VAL A 95 -24.69 5.67 5.87
C VAL A 95 -24.26 6.50 7.06
N ARG A 96 -23.71 7.70 6.80
CA ARG A 96 -23.40 8.67 7.85
C ARG A 96 -24.65 9.08 8.63
N GLY A 97 -24.54 9.20 9.95
CA GLY A 97 -25.67 9.47 10.85
C GLY A 97 -26.48 8.24 11.23
N VAL A 98 -26.34 7.13 10.47
CA VAL A 98 -27.01 5.84 10.76
C VAL A 98 -25.99 4.83 11.27
N ASP A 99 -24.92 4.60 10.51
CA ASP A 99 -23.92 3.59 10.82
C ASP A 99 -22.67 4.20 11.49
N TYR A 100 -22.27 5.40 11.07
CA TYR A 100 -21.07 6.05 11.55
C TYR A 100 -21.21 7.59 11.62
N GLU A 101 -20.28 8.22 12.36
CA GLU A 101 -20.01 9.65 12.32
C GLU A 101 -18.53 9.92 12.06
N TYR A 102 -18.22 11.01 11.36
CA TYR A 102 -16.87 11.55 11.26
C TYR A 102 -16.65 12.62 12.32
N VAL A 103 -15.63 12.45 13.13
CA VAL A 103 -15.25 13.37 14.22
C VAL A 103 -14.04 14.19 13.80
N GLU A 104 -14.29 15.38 13.26
CA GLU A 104 -13.25 16.27 12.70
C GLU A 104 -12.12 16.55 13.70
N LYS A 105 -12.45 16.83 14.99
CA LYS A 105 -11.48 17.10 16.05
C LYS A 105 -10.42 16.02 16.20
N PHE A 106 -10.77 14.78 15.94
CA PHE A 106 -9.89 13.61 16.11
C PHE A 106 -9.50 12.98 14.77
N ASN A 107 -9.94 13.58 13.67
CA ASN A 107 -9.71 13.07 12.31
C ASN A 107 -9.99 11.55 12.22
N GLY A 108 -11.19 11.15 12.55
CA GLY A 108 -11.51 9.72 12.57
C GLY A 108 -13.01 9.45 12.51
N ILE A 109 -13.33 8.19 12.29
CA ILE A 109 -14.69 7.67 12.23
C ILE A 109 -15.01 6.98 13.56
N ILE A 110 -16.23 7.15 14.06
CA ILE A 110 -16.80 6.40 15.17
C ILE A 110 -18.08 5.69 14.75
N LEU A 111 -18.39 4.58 15.38
CA LEU A 111 -19.62 3.84 15.15
C LEU A 111 -20.79 4.52 15.88
N THR A 112 -21.98 4.50 15.27
CA THR A 112 -23.20 4.91 15.97
C THR A 112 -23.74 3.79 16.88
N LYS A 113 -24.71 4.14 17.72
CA LYS A 113 -25.35 3.14 18.59
C LYS A 113 -26.01 1.99 17.82
N ASN A 114 -26.59 2.31 16.66
CA ASN A 114 -27.40 1.38 15.86
C ASN A 114 -26.65 0.90 14.59
N THR A 115 -25.35 1.01 14.58
CA THR A 115 -24.51 0.64 13.41
C THR A 115 -24.70 -0.80 12.99
N SER A 116 -24.67 -1.03 11.68
CA SER A 116 -24.51 -2.35 11.05
C SER A 116 -23.06 -2.67 10.67
N MET A 117 -22.13 -1.73 10.89
CA MET A 117 -20.71 -1.90 10.56
C MET A 117 -20.06 -2.93 11.49
N PRO A 118 -19.14 -3.74 10.95
CA PRO A 118 -18.41 -4.72 11.75
C PRO A 118 -17.41 -4.06 12.70
N TYR A 119 -17.17 -4.72 13.81
CA TYR A 119 -16.07 -4.44 14.75
C TYR A 119 -15.61 -5.75 15.41
N ILE A 120 -14.46 -5.74 16.06
CA ILE A 120 -13.98 -6.86 16.87
C ILE A 120 -14.12 -6.45 18.35
N PRO A 121 -14.86 -7.21 19.20
CA PRO A 121 -14.89 -6.96 20.62
C PRO A 121 -13.51 -6.99 21.25
N LEU A 122 -13.25 -6.15 22.27
CA LEU A 122 -11.94 -6.00 22.88
C LEU A 122 -11.42 -7.32 23.49
N ASP A 123 -12.30 -8.14 24.05
CA ASP A 123 -11.98 -9.45 24.62
C ASP A 123 -11.74 -10.54 23.56
N GLU A 124 -12.27 -10.36 22.35
CA GLU A 124 -11.97 -11.19 21.19
C GLU A 124 -10.61 -10.77 20.55
N TYR A 125 -10.32 -9.46 20.51
CA TYR A 125 -9.04 -8.97 20.00
C TYR A 125 -7.88 -9.30 20.96
N TYR A 126 -8.11 -9.18 22.27
CA TYR A 126 -7.18 -9.57 23.31
C TYR A 126 -7.79 -10.67 24.21
N PRO A 127 -7.76 -11.93 23.76
CA PRO A 127 -8.30 -13.02 24.56
C PRO A 127 -7.52 -13.23 25.86
N SER A 128 -8.24 -13.53 26.95
CA SER A 128 -7.65 -13.77 28.28
C SER A 128 -6.99 -15.14 28.43
N VAL A 129 -7.28 -16.05 27.51
CA VAL A 129 -6.71 -17.40 27.40
C VAL A 129 -6.24 -17.65 25.98
N GLU A 130 -5.26 -18.55 25.83
CA GLU A 130 -4.78 -18.95 24.51
C GLU A 130 -5.91 -19.57 23.70
N VAL A 131 -6.03 -19.10 22.44
CA VAL A 131 -6.90 -19.69 21.42
C VAL A 131 -5.99 -20.43 20.44
N PRO A 132 -5.97 -21.77 20.45
CA PRO A 132 -5.06 -22.55 19.62
C PRO A 132 -5.14 -22.19 18.13
N ASN A 133 -4.00 -21.96 17.48
CA ASN A 133 -3.87 -21.53 16.09
C ASN A 133 -4.58 -20.19 15.75
N ALA A 134 -4.96 -19.43 16.77
CA ALA A 134 -5.76 -18.23 16.58
C ALA A 134 -5.42 -17.08 17.54
N SER A 135 -4.34 -17.22 18.30
CA SER A 135 -3.77 -16.17 19.12
C SER A 135 -2.27 -16.34 19.29
N PHE A 136 -1.58 -15.26 19.59
CA PHE A 136 -0.17 -15.23 19.99
C PHE A 136 -0.04 -14.58 21.37
N PRO A 137 1.04 -14.88 22.13
CA PRO A 137 1.38 -14.10 23.31
C PRO A 137 1.54 -12.63 22.96
N CYS A 138 0.97 -11.76 23.82
CA CYS A 138 0.94 -10.32 23.62
C CYS A 138 2.04 -9.61 24.42
N THR A 139 2.50 -8.44 23.93
CA THR A 139 3.45 -7.58 24.64
C THR A 139 2.77 -6.48 25.44
N VAL A 140 1.47 -6.23 25.19
CA VAL A 140 0.70 -5.18 25.87
C VAL A 140 0.45 -5.58 27.33
N GLU A 141 0.76 -4.67 28.26
CA GLU A 141 0.55 -4.89 29.68
C GLU A 141 -0.91 -5.25 30.00
N GLY A 142 -1.12 -6.29 30.78
CA GLY A 142 -2.44 -6.78 31.18
C GLY A 142 -3.19 -7.52 30.07
N LYS A 143 -2.58 -7.75 28.88
CA LYS A 143 -3.15 -8.53 27.78
C LYS A 143 -2.28 -9.74 27.52
N PRO A 144 -2.71 -10.96 27.94
CA PRO A 144 -1.87 -12.16 27.80
C PRO A 144 -1.73 -12.62 26.35
N TYR A 145 -2.78 -12.45 25.56
CA TYR A 145 -2.81 -12.88 24.16
C TYR A 145 -3.41 -11.80 23.23
N ILE A 146 -3.07 -11.90 21.95
CA ILE A 146 -3.62 -11.07 20.88
C ILE A 146 -4.14 -11.98 19.77
N SER A 147 -5.26 -11.63 19.18
CA SER A 147 -5.93 -12.41 18.13
C SER A 147 -5.10 -12.47 16.85
N PHE A 148 -5.09 -13.64 16.24
CA PHE A 148 -4.46 -13.96 14.95
C PHE A 148 -5.38 -14.84 14.13
N ARG A 149 -5.51 -14.59 12.84
CA ARG A 149 -6.22 -15.47 11.90
C ARG A 149 -5.63 -15.31 10.51
N GLU A 150 -5.38 -16.42 9.85
CA GLU A 150 -5.19 -16.41 8.39
C GLU A 150 -6.55 -16.37 7.67
N GLY A 151 -6.52 -16.09 6.36
CA GLY A 151 -7.71 -15.99 5.54
C GLY A 151 -8.37 -14.62 5.61
N ASP A 152 -9.69 -14.58 5.51
CA ASP A 152 -10.49 -13.37 5.37
C ASP A 152 -11.09 -12.84 6.69
N TYR A 153 -10.71 -13.43 7.83
CA TYR A 153 -11.29 -13.04 9.11
C TYR A 153 -11.13 -11.55 9.40
N PHE A 154 -9.88 -11.01 9.34
CA PHE A 154 -9.65 -9.60 9.60
C PHE A 154 -10.23 -8.71 8.51
N SER A 155 -10.12 -9.08 7.23
CA SER A 155 -10.70 -8.32 6.13
C SER A 155 -12.23 -8.22 6.26
N SER A 156 -12.91 -9.26 6.77
CA SER A 156 -14.35 -9.21 7.04
C SER A 156 -14.75 -8.20 8.13
N LYS A 157 -13.80 -7.72 8.94
CA LYS A 157 -13.98 -6.73 10.00
C LYS A 157 -13.46 -5.34 9.60
N GLN A 158 -12.76 -5.26 8.49
CA GLN A 158 -12.23 -4.02 7.95
C GLN A 158 -13.24 -3.31 7.04
N LEU A 159 -13.02 -2.02 6.85
CA LEU A 159 -13.85 -1.12 6.06
C LEU A 159 -12.97 -0.34 5.10
N ALA A 160 -13.53 0.09 3.99
CA ALA A 160 -12.88 0.90 2.98
C ALA A 160 -13.46 2.32 3.01
N VAL A 161 -12.63 3.32 3.28
CA VAL A 161 -13.03 4.72 3.35
C VAL A 161 -12.43 5.49 2.19
N THR A 162 -13.27 6.14 1.41
CA THR A 162 -12.85 7.08 0.36
C THR A 162 -13.22 8.49 0.80
N TYR A 163 -12.24 9.40 0.77
CA TYR A 163 -12.44 10.76 1.25
C TYR A 163 -11.53 11.76 0.57
N ARG A 164 -11.97 13.02 0.53
CA ARG A 164 -11.17 14.16 0.11
C ARG A 164 -10.48 14.78 1.32
N HIS A 165 -9.24 15.25 1.15
CA HIS A 165 -8.45 15.85 2.22
C HIS A 165 -7.82 17.20 1.80
N THR A 166 -7.22 17.93 2.74
CA THR A 166 -6.70 19.29 2.53
C THR A 166 -5.41 19.37 1.73
N GLY A 167 -4.86 18.25 1.25
CA GLY A 167 -3.59 18.22 0.53
C GLY A 167 -2.34 18.42 1.41
N LYS A 168 -2.47 18.57 2.74
CA LYS A 168 -1.31 18.54 3.64
C LYS A 168 -0.80 17.13 3.75
N LYS A 169 0.32 16.88 3.08
CA LYS A 169 0.93 15.54 2.96
C LYS A 169 1.92 15.33 4.09
N ASN A 170 1.72 14.29 4.89
CA ASN A 170 2.65 13.89 5.94
C ASN A 170 3.57 12.74 5.48
N LEU A 171 3.23 12.08 4.36
CA LEU A 171 4.03 10.99 3.82
C LEU A 171 5.07 11.52 2.83
N PRO A 172 6.31 11.03 2.90
CA PRO A 172 7.33 11.36 1.91
C PRO A 172 6.99 10.72 0.56
N THR A 173 7.32 11.41 -0.52
CA THR A 173 7.34 10.79 -1.85
C THR A 173 8.59 9.91 -1.94
N PRO A 174 8.46 8.60 -2.20
CA PRO A 174 9.63 7.74 -2.38
C PRO A 174 10.52 8.25 -3.52
N LYS A 175 11.84 8.27 -3.27
CA LYS A 175 12.80 8.75 -4.26
C LYS A 175 12.83 7.83 -5.48
N SER A 176 12.65 8.39 -6.67
CA SER A 176 12.84 7.66 -7.92
C SER A 176 14.30 7.24 -8.10
N GLN A 177 14.52 5.98 -8.42
CA GLN A 177 15.79 5.37 -8.75
C GLN A 177 15.70 4.63 -10.11
N LYS A 178 14.81 5.12 -10.99
CA LYS A 178 14.51 4.50 -12.29
C LYS A 178 15.74 4.26 -13.17
N GLN A 179 16.82 4.97 -12.92
CA GLN A 179 18.09 4.76 -13.66
C GLN A 179 18.61 3.33 -13.47
N ALA A 180 18.41 2.72 -12.29
CA ALA A 180 18.80 1.34 -12.05
C ALA A 180 18.02 0.34 -12.95
N PHE A 181 16.83 0.74 -13.42
CA PHE A 181 15.97 -0.04 -14.28
C PHE A 181 15.97 0.44 -15.75
N ALA A 182 16.87 1.32 -16.15
CA ALA A 182 16.90 1.91 -17.49
C ALA A 182 16.83 0.87 -18.62
N GLY A 183 17.60 -0.22 -18.52
CA GLY A 183 17.58 -1.29 -19.53
C GLY A 183 16.26 -2.10 -19.55
N VAL A 184 15.61 -2.26 -18.39
CA VAL A 184 14.29 -2.90 -18.30
C VAL A 184 13.21 -1.99 -18.89
N ILE A 185 13.28 -0.69 -18.56
CA ILE A 185 12.37 0.33 -19.11
C ILE A 185 12.50 0.40 -20.63
N GLU A 186 13.72 0.38 -21.18
CA GLU A 186 13.96 0.36 -22.61
C GLU A 186 13.31 -0.88 -23.27
N LYS A 187 13.45 -2.07 -22.68
CA LYS A 187 12.79 -3.29 -23.15
C LYS A 187 11.27 -3.18 -23.11
N LEU A 188 10.71 -2.62 -22.04
CA LEU A 188 9.27 -2.38 -21.92
C LEU A 188 8.76 -1.43 -23.00
N GLN A 189 9.44 -0.29 -23.22
CA GLN A 189 9.10 0.69 -24.26
C GLN A 189 9.16 0.13 -25.67
N ASN A 190 10.09 -0.78 -25.92
CA ASN A 190 10.29 -1.43 -27.22
C ASN A 190 9.53 -2.74 -27.37
N ASN A 191 8.70 -3.13 -26.39
CA ASN A 191 7.91 -4.37 -26.36
C ASN A 191 8.77 -5.63 -26.57
N GLN A 192 9.93 -5.72 -25.89
CA GLN A 192 10.96 -6.76 -26.08
C GLN A 192 10.83 -7.93 -25.09
N ALA A 193 9.63 -8.21 -24.59
CA ALA A 193 9.34 -9.34 -23.70
C ALA A 193 10.27 -9.46 -22.48
N PRO A 194 10.47 -8.40 -21.67
CA PRO A 194 11.31 -8.52 -20.49
C PRO A 194 10.69 -9.47 -19.46
N LYS A 195 11.55 -10.24 -18.79
CA LYS A 195 11.20 -11.11 -17.67
C LYS A 195 11.37 -10.36 -16.37
N ILE A 196 10.27 -10.17 -15.63
CA ILE A 196 10.24 -9.45 -14.37
C ILE A 196 9.88 -10.43 -13.25
N LEU A 197 10.85 -10.69 -12.37
CA LEU A 197 10.77 -11.71 -11.34
C LEU A 197 10.67 -11.10 -9.94
N PHE A 198 9.74 -11.63 -9.15
CA PHE A 198 9.55 -11.31 -7.74
C PHE A 198 9.97 -12.51 -6.88
N TYR A 199 10.87 -12.26 -5.92
CA TYR A 199 11.47 -13.26 -5.04
C TYR A 199 11.44 -12.80 -3.60
N GLY A 200 10.87 -13.58 -2.69
CA GLY A 200 10.70 -13.18 -1.31
C GLY A 200 9.93 -14.19 -0.48
N ASP A 201 9.36 -13.68 0.60
CA ASP A 201 8.57 -14.43 1.57
C ASP A 201 7.06 -14.36 1.29
N SER A 202 6.24 -14.67 2.33
CA SER A 202 4.77 -14.67 2.23
C SER A 202 4.18 -13.33 1.82
N ILE A 203 4.83 -12.20 2.13
CA ILE A 203 4.35 -10.87 1.71
C ILE A 203 4.47 -10.74 0.18
N THR A 204 5.54 -11.27 -0.40
CA THR A 204 5.74 -11.27 -1.86
C THR A 204 4.83 -12.27 -2.57
N VAL A 205 4.44 -13.37 -1.90
CA VAL A 205 3.38 -14.28 -2.37
C VAL A 205 2.02 -13.58 -2.42
N GLY A 206 1.78 -12.59 -1.54
CA GLY A 206 0.54 -11.84 -1.46
C GLY A 206 -0.09 -11.79 -0.08
N GLY A 207 0.44 -12.56 0.87
CA GLY A 207 -0.02 -12.59 2.26
C GLY A 207 -1.52 -12.81 2.40
N ASN A 208 -2.19 -11.92 3.14
CA ASN A 208 -3.64 -11.92 3.35
C ASN A 208 -4.37 -10.84 2.53
N SER A 209 -3.81 -10.42 1.38
CA SER A 209 -4.56 -9.58 0.44
C SER A 209 -5.77 -10.32 -0.14
N SER A 210 -6.82 -9.58 -0.50
CA SER A 210 -8.11 -10.18 -0.91
C SER A 210 -8.00 -11.10 -2.12
N GLY A 211 -7.18 -10.77 -3.10
CA GLY A 211 -6.95 -11.61 -4.27
C GLY A 211 -6.23 -12.92 -3.94
N PHE A 212 -5.31 -12.90 -2.95
CA PHE A 212 -4.62 -14.11 -2.49
C PHE A 212 -5.55 -15.05 -1.72
N VAL A 213 -6.35 -14.53 -0.79
CA VAL A 213 -7.28 -15.35 0.01
C VAL A 213 -8.58 -15.68 -0.71
N GLY A 214 -8.84 -15.07 -1.88
CA GLY A 214 -10.01 -15.34 -2.70
C GLY A 214 -11.30 -14.68 -2.21
N CYS A 215 -11.20 -13.59 -1.43
CA CYS A 215 -12.36 -12.80 -0.99
C CYS A 215 -12.46 -11.48 -1.76
N GLY A 216 -13.62 -10.81 -1.70
CA GLY A 216 -13.77 -9.47 -2.29
C GLY A 216 -12.84 -8.43 -1.61
N PRO A 217 -12.39 -7.40 -2.32
CA PRO A 217 -12.71 -7.07 -3.72
C PRO A 217 -11.83 -7.78 -4.77
N HIS A 218 -11.06 -8.81 -4.40
CA HIS A 218 -10.12 -9.56 -5.27
C HIS A 218 -9.01 -8.66 -5.84
N ALA A 219 -8.50 -7.76 -5.02
CA ALA A 219 -7.38 -6.91 -5.41
C ALA A 219 -6.13 -7.75 -5.69
N ASP A 220 -5.41 -7.40 -6.74
CA ASP A 220 -4.14 -8.06 -7.04
C ASP A 220 -3.14 -7.92 -5.89
N ILE A 221 -2.22 -8.88 -5.77
CA ILE A 221 -1.09 -8.80 -4.85
C ILE A 221 -0.13 -7.67 -5.28
N TRP A 222 0.64 -7.10 -4.35
CA TRP A 222 1.52 -5.96 -4.63
C TRP A 222 2.47 -6.20 -5.81
N ALA A 223 3.04 -7.40 -5.93
CA ALA A 223 3.95 -7.76 -7.01
C ALA A 223 3.28 -7.70 -8.40
N LYS A 224 2.01 -8.15 -8.48
CA LYS A 224 1.22 -8.09 -9.71
C LYS A 224 0.82 -6.65 -10.04
N MET A 225 0.42 -5.84 -9.04
CA MET A 225 0.12 -4.41 -9.22
C MET A 225 1.33 -3.66 -9.80
N VAL A 226 2.56 -3.93 -9.29
CA VAL A 226 3.80 -3.33 -9.82
C VAL A 226 4.01 -3.74 -11.27
N PHE A 227 3.95 -5.03 -11.57
CA PHE A 227 4.15 -5.55 -12.92
C PHE A 227 3.17 -4.94 -13.92
N ASP A 228 1.87 -4.96 -13.59
CA ASP A 228 0.82 -4.43 -14.48
C ASP A 228 0.95 -2.92 -14.67
N SER A 229 1.35 -2.19 -13.63
CA SER A 229 1.58 -0.75 -13.74
C SER A 229 2.80 -0.43 -14.59
N MET A 230 3.89 -1.22 -14.49
CA MET A 230 5.06 -1.08 -15.36
C MET A 230 4.71 -1.34 -16.82
N THR A 231 4.04 -2.46 -17.11
CA THR A 231 3.66 -2.83 -18.47
C THR A 231 2.67 -1.82 -19.06
N LYS A 232 1.71 -1.36 -18.27
CA LYS A 232 0.74 -0.32 -18.68
C LYS A 232 1.41 1.03 -18.95
N LYS A 233 2.31 1.49 -18.05
CA LYS A 233 3.02 2.79 -18.22
C LYS A 233 3.78 2.85 -19.53
N TYR A 234 4.42 1.75 -19.94
CA TYR A 234 5.27 1.70 -21.12
C TYR A 234 4.63 1.05 -22.35
N GLY A 235 3.36 0.61 -22.26
CA GLY A 235 2.62 -0.01 -23.36
C GLY A 235 3.12 -1.39 -23.76
N CYS A 236 3.81 -2.10 -22.86
CA CYS A 236 4.34 -3.44 -23.13
C CYS A 236 3.25 -4.51 -22.96
N THR A 237 3.06 -5.35 -23.99
CA THR A 237 2.01 -6.39 -23.99
C THR A 237 2.53 -7.80 -23.88
N ASN A 238 3.85 -8.01 -23.92
CA ASN A 238 4.47 -9.34 -23.96
C ASN A 238 5.52 -9.57 -22.86
N ALA A 239 5.59 -8.69 -21.85
CA ALA A 239 6.41 -8.91 -20.67
C ALA A 239 5.97 -10.16 -19.89
N GLU A 240 6.93 -10.87 -19.29
CA GLU A 240 6.68 -12.07 -18.50
C GLU A 240 6.69 -11.75 -17.00
N TYR A 241 5.57 -12.03 -16.32
CA TYR A 241 5.44 -11.97 -14.87
C TYR A 241 5.89 -13.29 -14.25
N ILE A 242 6.85 -13.24 -13.34
CA ILE A 242 7.36 -14.41 -12.62
C ILE A 242 7.34 -14.11 -11.13
N ASN A 243 6.66 -14.93 -10.32
CA ASN A 243 6.70 -14.83 -8.87
C ASN A 243 7.13 -16.18 -8.31
N THR A 244 8.34 -16.23 -7.76
CA THR A 244 8.94 -17.44 -7.19
C THR A 244 9.06 -17.36 -5.67
N ALA A 245 8.38 -16.39 -5.05
CA ALA A 245 8.34 -16.23 -3.59
C ALA A 245 7.70 -17.44 -2.89
N VAL A 246 8.09 -17.69 -1.64
CA VAL A 246 7.59 -18.82 -0.86
C VAL A 246 7.22 -18.36 0.57
N GLY A 247 6.01 -18.71 1.01
CA GLY A 247 5.53 -18.38 2.35
C GLY A 247 6.43 -19.00 3.45
N GLY A 248 6.67 -18.21 4.51
CA GLY A 248 7.48 -18.65 5.65
C GLY A 248 9.00 -18.62 5.43
N TRP A 249 9.48 -18.32 4.22
CA TRP A 249 10.93 -18.26 3.95
C TRP A 249 11.59 -17.02 4.56
N ASN A 250 12.83 -17.20 5.02
CA ASN A 250 13.73 -16.15 5.43
C ASN A 250 14.84 -15.93 4.39
N SER A 251 15.75 -14.98 4.64
CA SER A 251 16.84 -14.67 3.72
C SER A 251 17.83 -15.82 3.49
N GLN A 252 17.98 -16.77 4.45
CA GLN A 252 18.81 -17.96 4.24
C GLN A 252 18.19 -18.92 3.24
N ASN A 253 16.87 -19.18 3.34
CA ASN A 253 16.15 -19.98 2.34
C ASN A 253 16.27 -19.34 0.95
N GLY A 254 16.25 -17.98 0.90
CA GLY A 254 16.47 -17.23 -0.32
C GLY A 254 17.86 -17.41 -0.92
N ILE A 255 18.91 -17.56 -0.12
CA ILE A 255 20.26 -17.88 -0.60
C ILE A 255 20.32 -19.32 -1.12
N ASP A 256 19.76 -20.26 -0.38
CA ASP A 256 19.87 -21.69 -0.67
C ASP A 256 19.18 -22.07 -1.98
N ALA A 257 18.04 -21.45 -2.28
CA ALA A 257 17.25 -21.72 -3.48
C ALA A 257 17.47 -20.72 -4.65
N LEU A 258 18.48 -19.84 -4.56
CA LEU A 258 18.67 -18.75 -5.52
C LEU A 258 18.85 -19.25 -6.97
N ASP A 259 19.58 -20.34 -7.16
CA ASP A 259 19.86 -20.90 -8.49
C ASP A 259 18.58 -21.37 -9.17
N GLU A 260 17.74 -22.10 -8.42
CA GLU A 260 16.47 -22.64 -8.91
C GLU A 260 15.40 -21.55 -9.09
N ARG A 261 15.34 -20.60 -8.16
CA ARG A 261 14.23 -19.65 -8.06
C ARG A 261 14.48 -18.32 -8.79
N VAL A 262 15.73 -18.00 -9.08
CA VAL A 262 16.09 -16.73 -9.75
C VAL A 262 16.95 -17.01 -10.98
N LEU A 263 18.13 -17.64 -10.82
CA LEU A 263 19.11 -17.73 -11.90
C LEU A 263 18.63 -18.57 -13.09
N ALA A 264 17.87 -19.63 -12.83
CA ALA A 264 17.29 -20.50 -13.86
C ALA A 264 16.32 -19.77 -14.81
N TYR A 265 15.71 -18.66 -14.36
CA TYR A 265 14.76 -17.86 -15.17
C TYR A 265 15.46 -16.83 -16.06
N VAL A 266 16.72 -16.47 -15.75
CA VAL A 266 17.46 -15.42 -16.47
C VAL A 266 16.64 -14.13 -16.57
N PRO A 267 16.19 -13.53 -15.43
CA PRO A 267 15.31 -12.37 -15.46
C PRO A 267 16.05 -11.08 -15.85
N ASP A 268 15.33 -10.15 -16.48
CA ASP A 268 15.79 -8.79 -16.76
C ASP A 268 15.74 -7.90 -15.50
N ALA A 269 14.77 -8.18 -14.64
CA ALA A 269 14.65 -7.53 -13.33
C ALA A 269 14.29 -8.55 -12.26
N VAL A 270 14.86 -8.39 -11.05
CA VAL A 270 14.47 -9.13 -9.86
C VAL A 270 14.16 -8.20 -8.70
N PHE A 271 13.01 -8.42 -8.06
CA PHE A 271 12.61 -7.75 -6.82
C PHE A 271 12.84 -8.73 -5.67
N ILE A 272 13.69 -8.35 -4.70
CA ILE A 272 14.06 -9.19 -3.55
C ILE A 272 13.36 -8.65 -2.31
N GLY A 273 12.38 -9.39 -1.77
CA GLY A 273 11.54 -8.98 -0.65
C GLY A 273 11.59 -10.02 0.49
N PHE A 274 12.73 -10.12 1.19
CA PHE A 274 12.88 -10.90 2.42
C PHE A 274 13.03 -9.96 3.62
N GLY A 275 12.85 -10.51 4.82
CA GLY A 275 13.11 -9.80 6.07
C GLY A 275 12.06 -10.06 7.14
N MET A 276 10.82 -10.34 6.78
CA MET A 276 9.76 -10.54 7.76
C MET A 276 10.04 -11.73 8.70
N ASN A 277 10.63 -12.80 8.18
CA ASN A 277 10.95 -14.01 8.94
C ASN A 277 12.41 -14.06 9.45
N ASP A 278 13.12 -12.93 9.37
CA ASP A 278 14.51 -12.78 9.84
C ASP A 278 14.61 -12.17 11.25
N THR A 279 13.60 -12.34 12.09
CA THR A 279 13.46 -11.70 13.42
C THR A 279 14.61 -11.95 14.38
N GLY A 280 15.29 -13.07 14.25
CA GLY A 280 16.44 -13.47 15.08
C GLY A 280 17.79 -12.93 14.61
N LEU A 281 17.85 -12.26 13.46
CA LEU A 281 19.09 -11.70 12.90
C LEU A 281 19.30 -10.25 13.35
N THR A 282 20.56 -9.87 13.55
CA THR A 282 20.93 -8.44 13.60
C THR A 282 20.77 -7.81 12.21
N PRO A 283 20.63 -6.47 12.10
CA PRO A 283 20.56 -5.79 10.81
C PRO A 283 21.74 -6.13 9.88
N MET A 284 22.95 -6.21 10.43
CA MET A 284 24.15 -6.57 9.67
C MET A 284 24.15 -8.02 9.19
N GLN A 285 23.68 -8.97 10.03
CA GLN A 285 23.58 -10.38 9.63
C GLN A 285 22.56 -10.58 8.50
N HIS A 286 21.44 -9.86 8.55
CA HIS A 286 20.46 -9.85 7.46
C HIS A 286 21.08 -9.24 6.20
N LEU A 287 21.75 -8.08 6.31
CA LEU A 287 22.41 -7.44 5.17
C LEU A 287 23.42 -8.36 4.47
N GLU A 288 24.26 -9.10 5.22
CA GLU A 288 25.23 -10.03 4.63
C GLU A 288 24.55 -11.13 3.78
N LYS A 289 23.33 -11.57 4.17
CA LYS A 289 22.56 -12.50 3.35
C LYS A 289 22.05 -11.86 2.06
N ILE A 290 21.60 -10.61 2.13
CA ILE A 290 21.17 -9.84 0.96
C ILE A 290 22.36 -9.58 0.03
N LYS A 291 23.53 -9.16 0.57
CA LYS A 291 24.78 -9.01 -0.20
C LYS A 291 25.17 -10.30 -0.93
N THR A 292 25.00 -11.44 -0.29
CA THR A 292 25.27 -12.75 -0.89
C THR A 292 24.36 -13.01 -2.09
N MET A 293 23.06 -12.77 -1.98
CA MET A 293 22.12 -12.92 -3.10
C MET A 293 22.47 -11.95 -4.25
N VAL A 294 22.69 -10.66 -3.94
CA VAL A 294 23.04 -9.65 -4.95
C VAL A 294 24.34 -10.05 -5.68
N SER A 295 25.36 -10.45 -4.95
CA SER A 295 26.67 -10.84 -5.53
C SER A 295 26.55 -12.05 -6.45
N ARG A 296 25.77 -13.09 -6.06
CA ARG A 296 25.54 -14.27 -6.89
C ARG A 296 24.75 -13.95 -8.15
N ILE A 297 23.68 -13.12 -8.03
CA ILE A 297 22.92 -12.66 -9.21
C ILE A 297 23.83 -11.85 -10.12
N ARG A 298 24.63 -10.95 -9.59
CA ARG A 298 25.52 -10.09 -10.37
C ARG A 298 26.61 -10.90 -11.11
N ALA A 299 27.15 -11.93 -10.46
CA ALA A 299 28.14 -12.82 -11.06
C ALA A 299 27.58 -13.65 -12.23
N ALA A 300 26.35 -14.14 -12.10
CA ALA A 300 25.70 -14.96 -13.12
C ALA A 300 24.96 -14.15 -14.21
N LEU A 301 24.35 -13.03 -13.81
CA LEU A 301 23.45 -12.20 -14.62
C LEU A 301 23.82 -10.71 -14.50
N PRO A 302 24.93 -10.25 -15.10
CA PRO A 302 25.47 -8.91 -14.88
C PRO A 302 24.56 -7.78 -15.41
N SER A 303 23.59 -8.10 -16.27
CA SER A 303 22.66 -7.11 -16.84
C SER A 303 21.36 -6.97 -16.07
N THR A 304 21.03 -7.90 -15.17
CA THR A 304 19.76 -7.91 -14.42
C THR A 304 19.66 -6.70 -13.48
N ALA A 305 18.57 -5.95 -13.56
CA ALA A 305 18.24 -4.92 -12.56
C ALA A 305 17.77 -5.56 -11.26
N ILE A 306 18.17 -5.02 -10.11
CA ILE A 306 17.81 -5.55 -8.80
C ILE A 306 17.11 -4.45 -7.98
N CYS A 307 15.93 -4.73 -7.46
CA CYS A 307 15.26 -3.89 -6.47
C CYS A 307 15.23 -4.62 -5.13
N LEU A 308 15.90 -4.07 -4.12
CA LEU A 308 15.79 -4.52 -2.74
C LEU A 308 14.54 -3.89 -2.13
N VAL A 309 13.56 -4.70 -1.74
CA VAL A 309 12.31 -4.24 -1.15
C VAL A 309 12.41 -4.41 0.37
N ALA A 310 12.58 -3.30 1.08
CA ALA A 310 12.61 -3.32 2.53
C ALA A 310 11.21 -3.59 3.07
N THR A 311 11.08 -4.60 3.95
CA THR A 311 9.79 -5.11 4.42
C THR A 311 9.04 -4.14 5.33
N MET A 312 7.71 -4.24 5.38
CA MET A 312 6.93 -3.60 6.44
C MET A 312 7.34 -4.13 7.82
N LEU A 313 6.96 -3.41 8.87
CA LEU A 313 7.16 -3.88 10.25
C LEU A 313 6.10 -4.93 10.62
N PRO A 314 6.45 -5.96 11.40
CA PRO A 314 5.46 -6.82 12.04
C PRO A 314 4.74 -6.08 13.17
N ASN A 315 3.64 -6.67 13.68
CA ASN A 315 2.90 -6.12 14.81
C ASN A 315 3.76 -6.16 16.09
N GLN A 316 4.04 -4.98 16.65
CA GLN A 316 4.83 -4.85 17.89
C GLN A 316 4.13 -5.45 19.12
N GLU A 317 2.80 -5.59 19.07
CA GLU A 317 2.01 -6.18 20.15
C GLU A 317 2.13 -7.71 20.18
N VAL A 318 2.65 -8.34 19.13
CA VAL A 318 2.85 -9.78 19.04
C VAL A 318 4.26 -10.16 19.50
N LYS A 319 4.33 -10.94 20.58
CA LYS A 319 5.62 -11.37 21.15
C LYS A 319 6.36 -12.31 20.20
N GLY A 320 7.62 -11.99 19.93
CA GLY A 320 8.53 -12.85 19.15
C GLY A 320 8.54 -12.60 17.64
N PHE A 321 7.68 -11.74 17.10
CA PHE A 321 7.71 -11.36 15.69
C PHE A 321 8.43 -10.03 15.41
N TYR A 322 8.30 -9.06 16.30
CA TYR A 322 9.01 -7.80 16.17
C TYR A 322 10.48 -7.96 16.60
N GLY A 323 11.39 -7.61 15.73
CA GLY A 323 12.83 -7.69 15.94
C GLY A 323 13.56 -6.53 15.29
N SER A 324 14.61 -6.80 14.53
CA SER A 324 15.48 -5.81 13.90
C SER A 324 14.98 -5.31 12.52
N GLN A 325 13.80 -5.73 12.06
CA GLN A 325 13.23 -5.36 10.75
C GLN A 325 13.16 -3.84 10.53
N TYR A 326 12.96 -3.06 11.58
CA TYR A 326 12.92 -1.60 11.52
C TYR A 326 14.22 -0.96 10.99
N ALA A 327 15.34 -1.65 11.10
CA ALA A 327 16.65 -1.15 10.69
C ALA A 327 17.14 -1.75 9.35
N PHE A 328 16.42 -2.67 8.73
CA PHE A 328 16.87 -3.30 7.49
C PHE A 328 16.93 -2.30 6.32
N ALA A 329 15.96 -1.40 6.23
CA ALA A 329 15.93 -0.39 5.19
C ALA A 329 17.16 0.53 5.24
N GLU A 330 17.59 0.95 6.44
CA GLU A 330 18.80 1.77 6.63
C GLU A 330 20.06 1.04 6.15
N GLN A 331 20.16 -0.26 6.45
CA GLN A 331 21.26 -1.09 5.99
C GLN A 331 21.28 -1.25 4.46
N TYR A 332 20.10 -1.37 3.83
CA TYR A 332 20.00 -1.45 2.37
C TYR A 332 20.42 -0.14 1.69
N LEU A 333 20.05 1.01 2.28
CA LEU A 333 20.43 2.32 1.75
C LEU A 333 21.94 2.55 1.88
N ALA A 334 22.56 2.19 3.01
CA ALA A 334 24.01 2.25 3.18
C ALA A 334 24.74 1.35 2.17
N TYR A 335 24.23 0.13 1.96
CA TYR A 335 24.79 -0.78 0.96
C TYR A 335 24.62 -0.25 -0.46
N LEU A 336 23.51 0.41 -0.77
CA LEU A 336 23.31 1.05 -2.07
C LEU A 336 24.38 2.13 -2.34
N GLU A 337 24.74 2.92 -1.32
CA GLU A 337 25.81 3.91 -1.43
C GLU A 337 27.17 3.25 -1.70
N GLU A 338 27.48 2.13 -1.02
CA GLU A 338 28.70 1.34 -1.29
C GLU A 338 28.75 0.82 -2.75
N LEU A 339 27.62 0.30 -3.24
CA LEU A 339 27.49 -0.20 -4.62
C LEU A 339 27.69 0.91 -5.65
N GLN A 340 27.04 2.07 -5.45
CA GLN A 340 27.19 3.22 -6.35
C GLN A 340 28.62 3.77 -6.38
N ALA A 341 29.29 3.81 -5.22
CA ALA A 341 30.69 4.21 -5.14
C ALA A 341 31.61 3.24 -5.88
N SER A 342 31.27 1.96 -6.00
CA SER A 342 32.01 0.97 -6.78
C SER A 342 31.63 0.92 -8.28
N GLY A 343 30.71 1.79 -8.72
CA GLY A 343 30.24 1.84 -10.11
C GLY A 343 29.05 0.92 -10.44
N GLU A 344 28.50 0.21 -9.45
CA GLU A 344 27.26 -0.57 -9.61
C GLU A 344 26.06 0.39 -9.65
N ASN A 345 25.30 0.37 -10.73
CA ASN A 345 24.19 1.30 -10.97
C ASN A 345 22.87 0.60 -11.34
N LYS A 346 22.80 -0.74 -11.21
CA LYS A 346 21.61 -1.53 -11.53
C LYS A 346 20.94 -2.10 -10.28
N VAL A 347 21.23 -1.54 -9.11
CA VAL A 347 20.58 -1.86 -7.84
C VAL A 347 19.86 -0.63 -7.32
N CYS A 348 18.66 -0.80 -6.82
CA CYS A 348 17.88 0.23 -6.13
C CYS A 348 17.23 -0.32 -4.86
N VAL A 349 16.71 0.58 -4.02
CA VAL A 349 16.05 0.23 -2.74
C VAL A 349 14.67 0.88 -2.67
N ALA A 350 13.64 0.06 -2.57
CA ALA A 350 12.27 0.49 -2.27
C ALA A 350 12.05 0.43 -0.74
N ASN A 351 11.99 1.60 -0.11
CA ASN A 351 11.91 1.73 1.35
C ASN A 351 10.46 1.68 1.84
N VAL A 352 9.83 0.49 1.82
CA VAL A 352 8.47 0.28 2.34
C VAL A 352 8.43 0.39 3.86
N THR A 353 9.53 0.07 4.54
CA THR A 353 9.65 0.20 6.00
C THR A 353 9.35 1.62 6.46
N GLU A 354 9.95 2.63 5.81
CA GLU A 354 9.73 4.05 6.13
C GLU A 354 8.27 4.45 5.89
N MET A 355 7.70 4.06 4.76
CA MET A 355 6.28 4.34 4.47
C MET A 355 5.37 3.76 5.54
N HIS A 356 5.59 2.50 5.95
CA HIS A 356 4.82 1.87 7.01
C HIS A 356 5.01 2.57 8.37
N GLN A 357 6.24 2.94 8.73
CA GLN A 357 6.52 3.71 9.97
C GLN A 357 5.75 5.03 9.99
N ARG A 358 5.76 5.79 8.89
CA ARG A 358 5.02 7.06 8.79
C ARG A 358 3.51 6.87 8.87
N ILE A 359 2.98 5.82 8.29
CA ILE A 359 1.55 5.51 8.38
C ILE A 359 1.19 5.13 9.83
N LEU A 360 2.04 4.37 10.53
CA LEU A 360 1.85 3.97 11.93
C LEU A 360 1.86 5.16 12.92
N GLU A 361 2.38 6.33 12.55
CA GLU A 361 2.25 7.55 13.36
C GLU A 361 0.78 7.99 13.54
N VAL A 362 -0.09 7.58 12.61
CA VAL A 362 -1.51 7.96 12.59
C VAL A 362 -2.43 6.76 12.71
N LYS A 363 -2.16 5.71 11.91
CA LYS A 363 -2.99 4.51 11.79
C LYS A 363 -2.65 3.46 12.83
N ARG A 364 -3.58 2.53 13.06
CA ARG A 364 -3.33 1.36 13.88
C ARG A 364 -2.78 0.22 13.00
N TYR A 365 -2.01 -0.68 13.60
CA TYR A 365 -1.46 -1.82 12.88
C TYR A 365 -2.54 -2.65 12.19
N TYR A 366 -3.66 -2.88 12.88
CA TYR A 366 -4.78 -3.66 12.35
C TYR A 366 -5.51 -3.01 11.16
N ASP A 367 -5.27 -1.75 10.84
CA ASP A 367 -5.77 -1.11 9.62
C ASP A 367 -4.96 -1.51 8.36
N MET A 368 -3.79 -2.14 8.54
CA MET A 368 -2.83 -2.41 7.47
C MET A 368 -2.50 -3.89 7.30
N THR A 369 -3.11 -4.74 8.09
CA THR A 369 -2.81 -6.17 8.12
C THR A 369 -4.03 -7.02 7.80
N GLY A 370 -3.80 -8.18 7.16
CA GLY A 370 -4.84 -9.17 6.91
C GLY A 370 -4.87 -10.30 7.93
N ASN A 371 -3.83 -10.44 8.80
CA ASN A 371 -3.77 -11.50 9.82
C ASN A 371 -3.43 -11.01 11.24
N ASN A 372 -3.25 -9.69 11.42
CA ASN A 372 -2.89 -9.01 12.66
C ASN A 372 -1.45 -9.27 13.18
N VAL A 373 -0.61 -9.93 12.41
CA VAL A 373 0.77 -10.25 12.82
C VAL A 373 1.80 -9.69 11.84
N ASN A 374 1.75 -10.09 10.57
CA ASN A 374 2.84 -9.80 9.63
C ASN A 374 2.44 -9.80 8.15
N HIS A 375 1.20 -10.12 7.81
CA HIS A 375 0.74 -10.11 6.41
C HIS A 375 -0.04 -8.85 6.08
N VAL A 376 0.10 -8.40 4.84
CA VAL A 376 -0.58 -7.21 4.33
C VAL A 376 -2.07 -7.45 4.09
N ASN A 377 -2.89 -6.41 4.25
CA ASN A 377 -4.20 -6.32 3.60
C ASN A 377 -4.09 -5.55 2.28
N ASP A 378 -5.20 -5.31 1.58
CA ASP A 378 -5.19 -4.60 0.29
C ASP A 378 -4.65 -3.17 0.38
N PHE A 379 -4.89 -2.46 1.49
CA PHE A 379 -4.36 -1.12 1.67
C PHE A 379 -2.83 -1.14 1.78
N MET A 380 -2.27 -2.03 2.60
CA MET A 380 -0.81 -2.12 2.70
C MET A 380 -0.18 -2.74 1.45
N ALA A 381 -0.86 -3.68 0.78
CA ALA A 381 -0.40 -4.23 -0.49
C ALA A 381 -0.23 -3.13 -1.56
N ARG A 382 -1.19 -2.20 -1.67
CA ARG A 382 -1.03 -1.07 -2.60
C ARG A 382 0.05 -0.08 -2.16
N VAL A 383 0.28 0.12 -0.86
CA VAL A 383 1.40 0.95 -0.36
C VAL A 383 2.74 0.35 -0.80
N TYR A 384 2.90 -0.98 -0.71
CA TYR A 384 4.04 -1.68 -1.29
C TYR A 384 4.15 -1.39 -2.79
N ALA A 385 3.07 -1.64 -3.54
CA ALA A 385 3.08 -1.48 -4.99
C ALA A 385 3.42 -0.05 -5.42
N GLN A 386 2.80 0.95 -4.80
CA GLN A 386 3.06 2.36 -5.08
C GLN A 386 4.51 2.75 -4.78
N THR A 387 5.04 2.33 -3.60
CA THR A 387 6.42 2.62 -3.19
C THR A 387 7.43 1.99 -4.15
N VAL A 388 7.26 0.71 -4.47
CA VAL A 388 8.13 -0.01 -5.40
C VAL A 388 8.05 0.59 -6.80
N PHE A 389 6.84 0.84 -7.30
CA PHE A 389 6.64 1.43 -8.63
C PHE A 389 7.25 2.83 -8.74
N GLN A 390 7.06 3.69 -7.73
CA GLN A 390 7.68 5.02 -7.69
C GLN A 390 9.21 4.92 -7.69
N THR A 391 9.78 3.95 -6.97
CA THR A 391 11.22 3.72 -6.94
C THR A 391 11.78 3.35 -8.31
N VAL A 392 11.14 2.42 -9.03
CA VAL A 392 11.70 1.85 -10.27
C VAL A 392 11.20 2.52 -11.55
N CYS A 393 10.08 3.24 -11.51
CA CYS A 393 9.42 3.84 -12.68
C CYS A 393 8.94 5.29 -12.44
N GLY A 394 9.06 5.83 -11.23
CA GLY A 394 8.61 7.19 -10.91
C GLY A 394 9.41 8.28 -11.64
N ASP A 395 8.80 9.44 -11.78
CA ASP A 395 9.42 10.65 -12.38
C ASP A 395 10.08 11.51 -11.32
#